data_74303782967b003674818f25ed556c8e
#
_entry.id   74303782967b003674818f25ed556c8e
#
_cell.length_a   1.000
_cell.length_b   1.000
_cell.length_c   1.000
_cell.angle_alpha   90.00
_cell.angle_beta   90.00
_cell.angle_gamma   90.00
#
_symmetry.space_group_name_H-M   'P 1'
#
loop_
_entity.id
_entity.type
_entity.pdbx_description
1 polymer ?
#
loop_
_entity_poly.entity_id
_entity_poly.type
_entity_poly.pdbx_seq_one_letter_code
_entity_poly.pdbx_strand_id
1 'polypeptide(L)'
;FAGIGGFSRAAELLYIDSGLEIPTIAYSEIDKFAVKTYQAIHPSSKYSLAMGDLIAWNQTKDYITRNLDIDILTGGFPCQTFSSAGKRAGFQDPRGTLYNEIVHILEVKKKQHKPIPFVLLENVKGLLTHDKGNTFKTIQASLSNLGYTVYYDLFNAADFKLAQNRNRLIIFATTLDLPNFTFTST
;
A
#
# COMPACT_ATOMS: atom_id res chain seq x y z
N PHE A 1 3.38 5.66 -4.25
CA PHE A 1 3.54 6.00 -2.82
C PHE A 1 4.70 5.24 -2.16
N ALA A 2 5.80 5.06 -2.89
CA ALA A 2 6.98 4.36 -2.37
C ALA A 2 7.73 5.19 -1.30
N GLY A 3 7.62 6.52 -1.36
CA GLY A 3 8.40 7.40 -0.52
C GLY A 3 9.89 7.15 -0.71
N ILE A 4 10.62 7.05 0.37
CA ILE A 4 12.04 6.67 0.37
C ILE A 4 12.28 5.16 0.48
N GLY A 5 11.22 4.34 0.39
CA GLY A 5 11.32 2.87 0.30
C GLY A 5 11.22 2.10 1.61
N GLY A 6 10.38 2.53 2.53
CA GLY A 6 10.21 1.83 3.81
C GLY A 6 9.82 0.35 3.66
N PHE A 7 8.88 0.04 2.77
CA PHE A 7 8.48 -1.35 2.49
C PHE A 7 9.59 -2.14 1.78
N SER A 8 10.30 -1.51 0.84
CA SER A 8 11.45 -2.15 0.18
C SER A 8 12.55 -2.49 1.19
N ARG A 9 12.80 -1.58 2.15
CA ARG A 9 13.76 -1.83 3.22
C ARG A 9 13.30 -2.97 4.14
N ALA A 10 12.02 -3.05 4.46
CA ALA A 10 11.48 -4.16 5.23
C ALA A 10 11.67 -5.51 4.52
N ALA A 11 11.45 -5.55 3.20
CA ALA A 11 11.71 -6.74 2.39
C ALA A 11 13.18 -7.16 2.38
N GLU A 12 14.11 -6.20 2.27
CA GLU A 12 15.56 -6.45 2.37
C GLU A 12 15.96 -7.01 3.75
N LEU A 13 15.40 -6.46 4.83
CA LEU A 13 15.64 -6.95 6.19
C LEU A 13 15.10 -8.37 6.39
N LEU A 14 13.92 -8.64 5.86
CA LEU A 14 13.34 -9.99 5.92
C LEU A 14 14.23 -11.02 5.21
N TYR A 15 14.84 -10.65 4.07
CA TYR A 15 15.81 -11.50 3.40
C TYR A 15 17.02 -11.83 4.29
N ILE A 16 17.55 -10.82 5.00
CA ILE A 16 18.68 -11.00 5.92
C ILE A 16 18.33 -12.00 7.05
N ASP A 17 17.10 -11.87 7.58
CA ASP A 17 16.67 -12.65 8.74
C ASP A 17 16.21 -14.07 8.37
N SER A 18 15.57 -14.26 7.23
CA SER A 18 14.89 -15.51 6.85
C SER A 18 15.39 -16.15 5.56
N GLY A 19 16.21 -15.44 4.76
CA GLY A 19 16.61 -15.88 3.42
C GLY A 19 15.50 -15.77 2.36
N LEU A 20 14.32 -15.23 2.72
CA LEU A 20 13.20 -15.04 1.78
C LEU A 20 13.44 -13.79 0.94
N GLU A 21 13.72 -13.95 -0.34
CA GLU A 21 13.89 -12.85 -1.27
C GLU A 21 12.54 -12.31 -1.75
N ILE A 22 12.31 -11.01 -1.51
CA ILE A 22 11.12 -10.29 -1.99
C ILE A 22 11.60 -9.09 -2.83
N PRO A 23 11.88 -9.30 -4.12
CA PRO A 23 12.38 -8.22 -4.98
C PRO A 23 11.29 -7.20 -5.26
N THR A 24 11.63 -5.91 -5.21
CA THR A 24 10.76 -4.85 -5.69
C THR A 24 10.81 -4.80 -7.21
N ILE A 25 9.76 -5.26 -7.87
CA ILE A 25 9.66 -5.29 -9.35
C ILE A 25 9.18 -3.97 -9.95
N ALA A 26 8.42 -3.19 -9.19
CA ALA A 26 7.93 -1.88 -9.61
C ALA A 26 7.71 -0.96 -8.40
N TYR A 27 7.84 0.34 -8.60
CA TYR A 27 7.51 1.35 -7.58
C TYR A 27 6.90 2.60 -8.21
N SER A 28 6.03 3.28 -7.47
CA SER A 28 5.41 4.55 -7.87
C SER A 28 5.68 5.61 -6.81
N GLU A 29 6.26 6.73 -7.22
CA GLU A 29 6.49 7.92 -6.42
C GLU A 29 6.59 9.14 -7.35
N ILE A 30 5.97 10.26 -6.95
CA ILE A 30 5.94 11.50 -7.74
C ILE A 30 6.94 12.54 -7.24
N ASP A 31 7.30 12.48 -5.96
CA ASP A 31 8.28 13.42 -5.41
C ASP A 31 9.68 13.07 -5.89
N LYS A 32 10.25 13.96 -6.68
CA LYS A 32 11.58 13.77 -7.29
C LYS A 32 12.72 13.60 -6.28
N PHE A 33 12.58 14.17 -5.09
CA PHE A 33 13.59 14.02 -4.03
C PHE A 33 13.43 12.67 -3.33
N ALA A 34 12.20 12.24 -3.07
CA ALA A 34 11.93 10.91 -2.56
C ALA A 34 12.40 9.83 -3.55
N VAL A 35 12.13 9.98 -4.85
CA VAL A 35 12.63 9.06 -5.91
C VAL A 35 14.15 8.99 -5.90
N LYS A 36 14.83 10.14 -5.87
CA LYS A 36 16.30 10.18 -5.83
C LYS A 36 16.86 9.48 -4.58
N THR A 37 16.24 9.71 -3.43
CA THR A 37 16.62 9.07 -2.18
C THR A 37 16.35 7.56 -2.23
N TYR A 38 15.18 7.16 -2.73
CA TYR A 38 14.81 5.75 -2.93
C TYR A 38 15.89 5.01 -3.75
N GLN A 39 16.25 5.56 -4.90
CA GLN A 39 17.26 4.97 -5.81
C GLN A 39 18.65 4.89 -5.18
N ALA A 40 19.00 5.87 -4.34
CA ALA A 40 20.28 5.88 -3.63
C ALA A 40 20.35 4.83 -2.50
N ILE A 41 19.25 4.62 -1.77
CA ILE A 41 19.15 3.68 -0.66
C ILE A 41 18.97 2.24 -1.16
N HIS A 42 18.25 2.05 -2.28
CA HIS A 42 17.92 0.75 -2.86
C HIS A 42 18.59 0.58 -4.23
N PRO A 43 19.88 0.22 -4.31
CA PRO A 43 20.60 0.09 -5.59
C PRO A 43 19.98 -0.93 -6.54
N SER A 44 19.29 -1.94 -6.03
CA SER A 44 18.52 -2.92 -6.82
C SER A 44 17.34 -2.29 -7.57
N SER A 45 16.88 -1.10 -7.16
CA SER A 45 15.79 -0.37 -7.81
C SER A 45 16.06 -0.01 -9.28
N LYS A 46 17.32 -0.03 -9.72
CA LYS A 46 17.68 0.14 -11.14
C LYS A 46 17.10 -0.94 -12.06
N TYR A 47 16.73 -2.08 -11.48
CA TYR A 47 16.06 -3.18 -12.19
C TYR A 47 14.54 -3.15 -12.03
N SER A 48 14.01 -2.23 -11.22
CA SER A 48 12.59 -2.09 -10.97
C SER A 48 11.97 -1.08 -11.93
N LEU A 49 10.72 -1.32 -12.29
CA LEU A 49 9.94 -0.39 -13.11
C LEU A 49 9.57 0.85 -12.30
N ALA A 50 10.08 2.01 -12.66
CA ALA A 50 9.70 3.29 -12.07
C ALA A 50 8.42 3.81 -12.74
N MET A 51 7.29 3.75 -12.05
CA MET A 51 5.96 4.08 -12.59
C MET A 51 5.64 5.58 -12.53
N GLY A 52 6.35 6.35 -11.69
CA GLY A 52 6.06 7.78 -11.50
C GLY A 52 4.69 8.02 -10.87
N ASP A 53 3.85 8.82 -11.55
CA ASP A 53 2.49 9.11 -11.11
C ASP A 53 1.57 7.92 -11.39
N LEU A 54 1.02 7.33 -10.33
CA LEU A 54 0.16 6.17 -10.41
C LEU A 54 -1.17 6.47 -11.14
N ILE A 55 -1.69 7.69 -11.01
CA ILE A 55 -2.91 8.11 -11.71
C ILE A 55 -2.66 8.11 -13.21
N ALA A 56 -1.58 8.78 -13.62
CA ALA A 56 -1.19 8.83 -15.04
C ALA A 56 -0.89 7.43 -15.56
N TRP A 57 -0.22 6.61 -14.77
CA TRP A 57 0.09 5.22 -15.12
C TRP A 57 -1.16 4.38 -15.36
N ASN A 58 -2.14 4.42 -14.45
CA ASN A 58 -3.37 3.65 -14.57
C ASN A 58 -4.27 4.10 -15.74
N GLN A 59 -4.11 5.34 -16.21
CA GLN A 59 -4.78 5.86 -17.42
C GLN A 59 -4.10 5.39 -18.71
N THR A 60 -2.85 4.98 -18.67
CA THR A 60 -2.19 4.43 -19.85
C THR A 60 -2.80 3.08 -20.18
N LYS A 61 -2.95 2.79 -21.49
CA LYS A 61 -3.31 1.44 -21.95
C LYS A 61 -2.13 0.47 -21.81
N ASP A 62 -1.15 0.83 -21.00
CA ASP A 62 0.12 0.13 -20.92
C ASP A 62 -0.08 -1.23 -20.23
N TYR A 63 0.09 -2.26 -21.01
CA TYR A 63 -0.09 -3.66 -20.61
C TYR A 63 0.91 -4.14 -19.55
N ILE A 64 1.93 -3.32 -19.23
CA ILE A 64 3.04 -3.74 -18.36
C ILE A 64 2.56 -4.04 -16.94
N THR A 65 1.77 -3.15 -16.33
CA THR A 65 1.16 -3.42 -15.02
C THR A 65 0.17 -4.58 -15.09
N ARG A 66 -0.45 -4.77 -16.26
CA ARG A 66 -1.39 -5.88 -16.49
C ARG A 66 -0.68 -7.22 -16.59
N ASN A 67 0.56 -7.23 -17.08
CA ASN A 67 1.34 -8.45 -17.30
C ASN A 67 2.34 -8.78 -16.18
N LEU A 68 2.60 -7.85 -15.24
CA LEU A 68 3.43 -8.15 -14.09
C LEU A 68 2.77 -9.19 -13.20
N ASP A 69 3.49 -10.24 -12.85
CA ASP A 69 3.11 -11.13 -11.77
C ASP A 69 3.52 -10.46 -10.46
N ILE A 70 2.56 -10.20 -9.60
CA ILE A 70 2.71 -9.45 -8.36
C ILE A 70 2.20 -10.31 -7.23
N ASP A 71 3.05 -10.65 -6.28
CA ASP A 71 2.69 -11.39 -5.08
C ASP A 71 2.27 -10.46 -3.94
N ILE A 72 2.93 -9.30 -3.84
CA ILE A 72 2.69 -8.35 -2.75
C ILE A 72 2.55 -6.94 -3.33
N LEU A 73 1.46 -6.27 -2.99
CA LEU A 73 1.26 -4.84 -3.23
C LEU A 73 1.38 -4.09 -1.92
N THR A 74 2.28 -3.11 -1.87
CA THR A 74 2.48 -2.27 -0.69
C THR A 74 2.20 -0.81 -1.01
N GLY A 75 1.74 -0.03 -0.01
CA GLY A 75 1.53 1.40 -0.21
C GLY A 75 1.19 2.17 1.05
N GLY A 76 1.70 3.42 1.13
CA GLY A 76 1.35 4.40 2.13
C GLY A 76 0.56 5.55 1.50
N PHE A 77 -0.74 5.36 1.27
CA PHE A 77 -1.57 6.38 0.62
C PHE A 77 -1.90 7.54 1.57
N PRO A 78 -1.96 8.80 1.07
CA PRO A 78 -2.21 9.95 1.92
C PRO A 78 -3.64 9.97 2.48
N CYS A 79 -3.77 10.25 3.80
CA CYS A 79 -5.07 10.36 4.48
C CYS A 79 -5.88 11.61 4.04
N GLN A 80 -5.20 12.65 3.55
CA GLN A 80 -5.83 13.93 3.18
C GLN A 80 -6.85 13.82 2.04
N THR A 81 -6.82 12.76 1.28
CA THR A 81 -7.75 12.50 0.18
C THR A 81 -9.18 12.18 0.64
N PHE A 82 -9.37 11.88 1.92
CA PHE A 82 -10.70 11.65 2.49
C PHE A 82 -11.22 12.84 3.32
N SER A 83 -10.36 13.85 3.62
CA SER A 83 -10.66 14.87 4.63
C SER A 83 -11.15 16.23 4.09
N SER A 84 -11.05 16.55 2.83
CA SER A 84 -11.15 17.94 2.39
C SER A 84 -12.33 18.26 1.50
N ALA A 85 -13.49 17.72 1.77
CA ALA A 85 -14.68 18.33 1.20
C ALA A 85 -15.82 18.27 2.19
N GLY A 86 -15.99 19.35 2.90
CA GLY A 86 -17.32 19.71 3.34
C GLY A 86 -18.24 19.74 2.12
N LYS A 87 -18.91 18.66 1.85
CA LYS A 87 -20.08 18.35 1.02
C LYS A 87 -19.89 16.97 0.40
N ARG A 88 -20.35 15.94 1.11
CA ARG A 88 -20.94 14.66 0.62
C ARG A 88 -20.57 14.17 -0.82
N ALA A 89 -19.35 14.38 -1.30
CA ALA A 89 -18.94 13.93 -2.63
C ALA A 89 -18.13 12.63 -2.59
N GLY A 90 -18.27 11.81 -1.55
CA GLY A 90 -17.79 10.44 -1.50
C GLY A 90 -16.60 10.12 -2.43
N PHE A 91 -16.61 8.98 -3.04
CA PHE A 91 -15.65 8.51 -4.06
C PHE A 91 -15.62 9.30 -5.39
N GLN A 92 -16.36 10.42 -5.52
CA GLN A 92 -16.39 11.27 -6.73
C GLN A 92 -15.42 12.47 -6.67
N ASP A 93 -14.70 12.70 -5.56
CA ASP A 93 -13.67 13.74 -5.51
C ASP A 93 -12.40 13.21 -6.21
N PRO A 94 -11.85 13.94 -7.21
CA PRO A 94 -10.59 13.58 -7.89
C PRO A 94 -9.40 13.38 -6.94
N ARG A 95 -9.51 13.85 -5.68
CA ARG A 95 -8.50 13.73 -4.65
C ARG A 95 -8.72 12.53 -3.70
N GLY A 96 -9.91 11.90 -3.71
CA GLY A 96 -10.17 10.57 -3.13
C GLY A 96 -9.50 9.44 -3.92
N THR A 97 -8.78 9.80 -4.96
CA THR A 97 -8.37 8.94 -6.05
C THR A 97 -7.18 8.03 -5.74
N LEU A 98 -6.28 8.41 -4.82
CA LEU A 98 -5.03 7.66 -4.68
C LEU A 98 -5.22 6.26 -4.06
N TYR A 99 -6.16 6.10 -3.13
CA TYR A 99 -6.58 4.78 -2.68
C TYR A 99 -7.34 4.03 -3.79
N ASN A 100 -8.16 4.74 -4.58
CA ASN A 100 -8.88 4.16 -5.70
C ASN A 100 -7.94 3.60 -6.78
N GLU A 101 -6.76 4.21 -6.97
CA GLU A 101 -5.75 3.69 -7.88
C GLU A 101 -5.19 2.34 -7.42
N ILE A 102 -5.06 2.15 -6.10
CA ILE A 102 -4.71 0.85 -5.53
C ILE A 102 -5.83 -0.16 -5.81
N VAL A 103 -7.08 0.21 -5.52
CA VAL A 103 -8.26 -0.63 -5.80
C VAL A 103 -8.34 -1.00 -7.29
N HIS A 104 -8.08 -0.03 -8.17
CA HIS A 104 -8.06 -0.26 -9.62
C HIS A 104 -7.04 -1.33 -10.04
N ILE A 105 -5.82 -1.28 -9.49
CA ILE A 105 -4.82 -2.32 -9.76
C ILE A 105 -5.33 -3.70 -9.33
N LEU A 106 -5.90 -3.78 -8.12
CA LEU A 106 -6.44 -5.04 -7.59
C LEU A 106 -7.59 -5.59 -8.45
N GLU A 107 -8.50 -4.71 -8.90
CA GLU A 107 -9.59 -5.07 -9.81
C GLU A 107 -9.09 -5.59 -11.16
N VAL A 108 -8.11 -4.90 -11.75
CA VAL A 108 -7.51 -5.31 -13.03
C VAL A 108 -6.87 -6.68 -12.89
N LYS A 109 -6.11 -6.92 -11.83
CA LYS A 109 -5.47 -8.20 -11.57
C LYS A 109 -6.48 -9.32 -11.30
N LYS A 110 -7.54 -9.04 -10.56
CA LYS A 110 -8.64 -9.99 -10.36
C LYS A 110 -9.32 -10.36 -11.68
N LYS A 111 -9.62 -9.37 -12.55
CA LYS A 111 -10.18 -9.61 -13.89
C LYS A 111 -9.27 -10.42 -14.80
N GLN A 112 -7.97 -10.38 -14.59
CA GLN A 112 -6.97 -11.19 -15.29
C GLN A 112 -6.82 -12.62 -14.73
N HIS A 113 -7.61 -13.01 -13.74
CA HIS A 113 -7.46 -14.28 -13.01
C HIS A 113 -6.09 -14.45 -12.33
N LYS A 114 -5.45 -13.34 -11.99
CA LYS A 114 -4.17 -13.25 -11.28
C LYS A 114 -4.29 -12.29 -10.09
N PRO A 115 -5.20 -12.55 -9.14
CA PRO A 115 -5.36 -11.66 -7.99
C PRO A 115 -4.04 -11.57 -7.22
N ILE A 116 -3.69 -10.38 -6.75
CA ILE A 116 -2.52 -10.17 -5.90
C ILE A 116 -2.80 -10.79 -4.53
N PRO A 117 -2.06 -11.83 -4.10
CA PRO A 117 -2.43 -12.55 -2.88
C PRO A 117 -2.26 -11.73 -1.59
N PHE A 118 -1.31 -10.78 -1.56
CA PHE A 118 -1.03 -9.99 -0.37
C PHE A 118 -1.05 -8.50 -0.65
N VAL A 119 -1.75 -7.75 0.21
CA VAL A 119 -1.80 -6.29 0.17
C VAL A 119 -1.42 -5.76 1.55
N LEU A 120 -0.42 -4.88 1.62
CA LEU A 120 0.07 -4.29 2.86
C LEU A 120 0.05 -2.77 2.73
N LEU A 121 -0.86 -2.12 3.45
CA LEU A 121 -1.04 -0.67 3.39
C LEU A 121 -0.69 -0.03 4.72
N GLU A 122 -0.12 1.17 4.65
CA GLU A 122 0.19 1.99 5.82
C GLU A 122 -0.62 3.28 5.79
N ASN A 123 -1.05 3.72 6.98
CA ASN A 123 -1.66 5.03 7.13
C ASN A 123 -1.47 5.58 8.56
N VAL A 124 -1.90 6.80 8.78
CA VAL A 124 -1.92 7.41 10.10
C VAL A 124 -3.05 6.84 10.97
N LYS A 125 -2.86 6.80 12.30
CA LYS A 125 -3.88 6.38 13.28
C LYS A 125 -5.24 7.05 13.07
N GLY A 126 -5.22 8.34 12.66
CA GLY A 126 -6.43 9.13 12.44
C GLY A 126 -7.39 8.55 11.39
N LEU A 127 -6.93 7.67 10.50
CA LEU A 127 -7.79 7.01 9.52
C LEU A 127 -8.91 6.20 10.17
N LEU A 128 -8.67 5.59 11.33
CA LEU A 128 -9.66 4.80 12.06
C LEU A 128 -10.85 5.62 12.57
N THR A 129 -10.62 6.91 12.88
CA THR A 129 -11.64 7.80 13.45
C THR A 129 -12.15 8.82 12.43
N HIS A 130 -11.52 8.90 11.26
CA HIS A 130 -11.92 9.82 10.19
C HIS A 130 -13.37 9.56 9.76
N ASP A 131 -14.14 10.64 9.64
CA ASP A 131 -15.59 10.59 9.32
C ASP A 131 -16.34 9.58 10.22
N LYS A 132 -16.12 9.66 11.54
CA LYS A 132 -16.73 8.76 12.54
C LYS A 132 -16.45 7.27 12.24
N GLY A 133 -15.31 6.95 11.62
CA GLY A 133 -14.91 5.60 11.24
C GLY A 133 -15.43 5.14 9.86
N ASN A 134 -16.25 5.92 9.18
CA ASN A 134 -16.83 5.52 7.90
C ASN A 134 -15.78 5.33 6.81
N THR A 135 -14.74 6.16 6.81
CA THR A 135 -13.64 6.04 5.84
C THR A 135 -12.96 4.69 5.91
N PHE A 136 -12.61 4.25 7.11
CA PHE A 136 -11.94 2.96 7.29
C PHE A 136 -12.87 1.79 6.94
N LYS A 137 -14.15 1.86 7.34
CA LYS A 137 -15.17 0.86 6.96
C LYS A 137 -15.31 0.75 5.44
N THR A 138 -15.23 1.87 4.72
CA THR A 138 -15.28 1.87 3.25
C THR A 138 -14.06 1.18 2.64
N ILE A 139 -12.87 1.41 3.19
CA ILE A 139 -11.65 0.72 2.78
C ILE A 139 -11.79 -0.79 3.01
N GLN A 140 -12.22 -1.20 4.20
CA GLN A 140 -12.46 -2.62 4.50
C GLN A 140 -13.48 -3.23 3.52
N ALA A 141 -14.61 -2.58 3.31
CA ALA A 141 -15.65 -3.06 2.41
C ALA A 141 -15.15 -3.20 0.96
N SER A 142 -14.37 -2.22 0.46
CA SER A 142 -13.84 -2.27 -0.91
C SER A 142 -12.88 -3.44 -1.11
N LEU A 143 -11.99 -3.71 -0.15
CA LEU A 143 -11.09 -4.86 -0.19
C LEU A 143 -11.86 -6.19 -0.06
N SER A 144 -12.84 -6.26 0.86
CA SER A 144 -13.67 -7.45 1.03
C SER A 144 -14.50 -7.79 -0.21
N ASN A 145 -15.02 -6.79 -0.92
CA ASN A 145 -15.74 -6.97 -2.19
C ASN A 145 -14.83 -7.54 -3.29
N LEU A 146 -13.54 -7.31 -3.21
CA LEU A 146 -12.54 -7.90 -4.10
C LEU A 146 -12.14 -9.32 -3.70
N GLY A 147 -12.61 -9.80 -2.55
CA GLY A 147 -12.35 -11.16 -2.05
C GLY A 147 -11.21 -11.25 -1.05
N TYR A 148 -10.79 -10.11 -0.47
CA TYR A 148 -9.76 -10.10 0.56
C TYR A 148 -10.34 -10.25 1.95
N THR A 149 -9.69 -11.02 2.80
CA THR A 149 -9.84 -10.94 4.26
C THR A 149 -8.93 -9.84 4.76
N VAL A 150 -9.46 -8.92 5.58
CA VAL A 150 -8.75 -7.70 6.01
C VAL A 150 -8.44 -7.77 7.49
N TYR A 151 -7.17 -7.66 7.82
CA TYR A 151 -6.62 -7.54 9.16
C TYR A 151 -5.99 -6.16 9.33
N TYR A 152 -6.00 -5.61 10.54
CA TYR A 152 -5.34 -4.33 10.81
C TYR A 152 -4.94 -4.21 12.27
N ASP A 153 -3.89 -3.44 12.51
CA ASP A 153 -3.45 -3.11 13.86
C ASP A 153 -2.70 -1.77 13.89
N LEU A 154 -2.55 -1.22 15.09
CA LEU A 154 -1.81 0.00 15.35
C LEU A 154 -0.44 -0.31 15.94
N PHE A 155 0.60 0.16 15.28
CA PHE A 155 1.98 0.02 15.73
C PHE A 155 2.57 1.38 16.09
N ASN A 156 3.30 1.43 17.19
CA ASN A 156 4.10 2.58 17.54
C ASN A 156 5.58 2.27 17.29
N ALA A 157 6.26 3.15 16.57
CA ALA A 157 7.69 2.97 16.29
C ALA A 157 8.54 2.81 17.56
N ALA A 158 8.12 3.42 18.68
CA ALA A 158 8.77 3.28 19.97
C ALA A 158 8.77 1.84 20.49
N ASP A 159 7.74 1.04 20.18
CA ASP A 159 7.64 -0.36 20.60
C ASP A 159 8.68 -1.24 19.89
N PHE A 160 9.21 -0.74 18.77
CA PHE A 160 10.27 -1.36 17.97
C PHE A 160 11.66 -0.72 18.20
N LYS A 161 11.91 -0.19 19.40
CA LYS A 161 13.18 0.40 19.84
C LYS A 161 13.64 1.62 19.04
N LEU A 162 12.73 2.30 18.33
CA LEU A 162 13.02 3.56 17.66
C LEU A 162 12.73 4.72 18.63
N ALA A 163 13.61 5.72 18.68
CA ALA A 163 13.46 6.92 19.50
C ALA A 163 12.41 7.89 18.91
N GLN A 164 11.25 7.36 18.50
CA GLN A 164 10.18 8.13 17.87
C GLN A 164 8.81 7.62 18.29
N ASN A 165 7.99 8.48 18.89
CA ASN A 165 6.57 8.18 19.11
C ASN A 165 5.78 8.40 17.81
N ARG A 166 5.64 7.34 17.01
CA ARG A 166 4.99 7.38 15.70
C ARG A 166 4.00 6.24 15.56
N ASN A 167 2.73 6.53 15.76
CA ASN A 167 1.66 5.54 15.57
C ASN A 167 1.30 5.42 14.09
N ARG A 168 1.23 4.18 13.60
CA ARG A 168 0.83 3.84 12.24
C ARG A 168 -0.16 2.70 12.23
N LEU A 169 -1.20 2.91 11.45
CA LEU A 169 -2.14 1.87 11.10
C LEU A 169 -1.53 1.02 9.97
N ILE A 170 -1.37 -0.26 10.23
CA ILE A 170 -1.02 -1.24 9.20
C ILE A 170 -2.28 -2.02 8.86
N ILE A 171 -2.58 -2.11 7.58
CA ILE A 171 -3.71 -2.86 7.03
C ILE A 171 -3.10 -3.98 6.19
N PHE A 172 -3.36 -5.21 6.58
CA PHE A 172 -2.98 -6.39 5.83
C PHE A 172 -4.24 -7.03 5.24
N ALA A 173 -4.25 -7.26 3.93
CA ALA A 173 -5.35 -7.93 3.27
C ALA A 173 -4.83 -9.08 2.40
N THR A 174 -5.52 -10.21 2.42
CA THR A 174 -5.10 -11.39 1.67
C THR A 174 -6.29 -12.15 1.10
N THR A 175 -6.08 -12.78 -0.06
CA THR A 175 -7.03 -13.70 -0.68
C THR A 175 -6.86 -15.15 -0.18
N LEU A 176 -5.82 -15.40 0.62
CA LEU A 176 -5.55 -16.72 1.19
C LEU A 176 -6.32 -16.89 2.50
N ASP A 177 -6.66 -18.12 2.80
CA ASP A 177 -7.24 -18.47 4.10
C ASP A 177 -6.14 -18.55 5.16
N LEU A 178 -6.17 -17.62 6.12
CA LEU A 178 -5.23 -17.54 7.23
C LEU A 178 -5.99 -17.51 8.56
N PRO A 179 -6.59 -18.64 8.98
CA PRO A 179 -7.57 -18.65 10.06
C PRO A 179 -7.03 -18.19 11.42
N ASN A 180 -5.72 -18.27 11.65
CA ASN A 180 -5.07 -17.91 12.90
C ASN A 180 -4.11 -16.72 12.77
N PHE A 181 -4.28 -15.88 11.73
CA PHE A 181 -3.42 -14.75 11.56
C PHE A 181 -3.63 -13.70 12.66
N THR A 182 -2.56 -13.35 13.33
CA THR A 182 -2.49 -12.23 14.27
C THR A 182 -1.22 -11.44 14.02
N PHE A 183 -1.29 -10.13 14.19
CA PHE A 183 -0.06 -9.34 14.23
C PHE A 183 0.69 -9.66 15.52
N THR A 184 1.98 -9.90 15.40
CA THR A 184 2.86 -10.07 16.56
C THR A 184 3.57 -8.74 16.84
N SER A 185 3.42 -8.24 18.07
CA SER A 185 4.31 -7.22 18.63
C SER A 185 5.48 -7.95 19.26
N THR A 186 6.67 -7.73 18.78
CA THR A 186 7.92 -8.26 19.38
C THR A 186 8.23 -7.56 20.68
#